data_0e82ba865ab39a71a4d95fd85244c29a
#
_entry.id   0e82ba865ab39a71a4d95fd85244c29a
#
_cell.length_a   1.000
_cell.length_b   1.000
_cell.length_c   1.000
_cell.angle_alpha   90.00
_cell.angle_beta   90.00
_cell.angle_gamma   90.00
#
_symmetry.space_group_name_H-M   'P 1'
#
loop_
_entity.id
_entity.type
_entity.pdbx_description
1 polymer ?
#
loop_
_entity_poly.entity_id
_entity_poly.type
_entity_poly.pdbx_seq_one_letter_code
_entity_poly.pdbx_strand_id
1 'polypeptide(L)'
;MKPRWGFRTGLTDDGYELTLLDWAEQHKGTREYVAFAAKCWPAFQTEFKFVPCYINSRLTGMGIPVSCEVDIYGVLSEYIGVCVSGAPVTLLDINNTVPKSIYDKSICGKCSAKLTETFMGFHCGNTCSKLLKDPHMGYQLIMKRDLEPELPEPDITRGTMEGNIKPGDITFF
;
A
#
# COMPACT_ATOMS: atom_id res chain seq x y z
N MET A 1 -6.51 31.92 -8.03
CA MET A 1 -5.28 31.13 -8.10
C MET A 1 -5.63 29.85 -8.86
N LYS A 2 -5.10 29.63 -10.06
CA LYS A 2 -5.30 28.37 -10.80
C LYS A 2 -4.53 27.28 -10.03
N PRO A 3 -5.14 26.11 -9.77
CA PRO A 3 -4.38 25.03 -9.17
C PRO A 3 -3.18 24.69 -10.06
N ARG A 4 -2.01 24.62 -9.49
CA ARG A 4 -0.75 24.27 -10.17
C ARG A 4 -0.67 22.79 -10.62
N TRP A 5 -1.78 22.11 -10.57
CA TRP A 5 -1.91 20.68 -10.82
C TRP A 5 -2.25 20.42 -12.28
N GLY A 6 -1.36 20.77 -13.17
CA GLY A 6 -1.32 20.14 -14.46
C GLY A 6 -0.61 18.80 -14.28
N PHE A 7 -1.36 17.72 -14.13
CA PHE A 7 -0.82 16.41 -14.40
C PHE A 7 -0.27 16.44 -15.82
N ARG A 8 1.04 16.54 -15.95
CA ARG A 8 1.66 16.40 -17.24
C ARG A 8 1.44 14.98 -17.69
N THR A 9 0.95 14.81 -18.90
CA THR A 9 1.05 13.55 -19.63
C THR A 9 2.51 13.14 -19.55
N GLY A 10 2.83 12.04 -18.84
CA GLY A 10 4.19 11.62 -18.57
C GLY A 10 4.62 11.72 -17.11
N LEU A 11 3.69 11.70 -16.15
CA LEU A 11 4.02 11.52 -14.74
C LEU A 11 4.72 10.17 -14.58
N THR A 12 5.97 10.21 -14.13
CA THR A 12 6.75 9.03 -13.76
C THR A 12 6.54 8.70 -12.28
N ASP A 13 6.96 7.51 -11.85
CA ASP A 13 6.98 7.13 -10.42
C ASP A 13 7.67 8.20 -9.56
N ASP A 14 8.84 8.67 -9.99
CA ASP A 14 9.60 9.72 -9.29
C ASP A 14 8.82 11.03 -9.22
N GLY A 15 8.16 11.42 -10.30
CA GLY A 15 7.33 12.62 -10.34
C GLY A 15 6.14 12.55 -9.38
N TYR A 16 5.56 11.38 -9.22
CA TYR A 16 4.49 11.15 -8.25
C TYR A 16 4.99 11.26 -6.81
N GLU A 17 6.11 10.61 -6.47
CA GLU A 17 6.72 10.70 -5.15
C GLU A 17 7.04 12.16 -4.78
N LEU A 18 7.75 12.87 -5.67
CA LEU A 18 8.12 14.27 -5.44
C LEU A 18 6.90 15.18 -5.28
N THR A 19 5.82 14.93 -6.01
CA THR A 19 4.58 15.68 -5.88
C THR A 19 3.96 15.49 -4.49
N LEU A 20 3.90 14.27 -3.97
CA LEU A 20 3.35 14.01 -2.65
C LEU A 20 4.23 14.57 -1.53
N LEU A 21 5.56 14.49 -1.68
CA LEU A 21 6.50 15.08 -0.73
C LEU A 21 6.39 16.61 -0.68
N ASP A 22 6.32 17.27 -1.83
CA ASP A 22 6.12 18.72 -1.92
C ASP A 22 4.76 19.13 -1.31
N TRP A 23 3.73 18.34 -1.56
CA TRP A 23 2.42 18.57 -0.94
C TRP A 23 2.43 18.38 0.57
N ALA A 24 3.07 17.32 1.04
CA ALA A 24 3.24 17.10 2.46
C ALA A 24 3.91 18.31 3.12
N GLU A 25 5.00 18.79 2.57
CA GLU A 25 5.74 19.94 3.10
C GLU A 25 4.92 21.23 3.09
N GLN A 26 4.17 21.48 2.02
CA GLN A 26 3.37 22.70 1.88
C GLN A 26 2.13 22.72 2.80
N HIS A 27 1.56 21.57 3.14
CA HIS A 27 0.27 21.48 3.83
C HIS A 27 0.33 20.95 5.26
N LYS A 28 1.44 20.35 5.70
CA LYS A 28 1.58 19.89 7.09
C LYS A 28 1.48 21.02 8.11
N GLY A 29 1.86 22.23 7.74
CA GLY A 29 1.88 23.39 8.63
C GLY A 29 2.85 23.17 9.79
N THR A 30 2.36 23.26 11.02
CA THR A 30 3.13 22.99 12.25
C THR A 30 3.03 21.53 12.71
N ARG A 31 2.34 20.66 11.96
CA ARG A 31 2.14 19.26 12.32
C ARG A 31 3.36 18.43 11.93
N GLU A 32 3.63 17.43 12.73
CA GLU A 32 4.75 16.51 12.46
C GLU A 32 4.40 15.50 11.36
N TYR A 33 3.15 15.04 11.33
CA TYR A 33 2.68 13.99 10.43
C TYR A 33 1.66 14.49 9.41
N VAL A 34 1.66 13.86 8.26
CA VAL A 34 0.71 14.04 7.18
C VAL A 34 0.39 12.67 6.57
N ALA A 35 -0.79 12.51 5.99
CA ALA A 35 -1.19 11.26 5.34
C ALA A 35 -2.02 11.54 4.10
N PHE A 36 -2.05 10.60 3.15
CA PHE A 36 -2.78 10.71 1.89
C PHE A 36 -3.71 9.52 1.67
N ALA A 37 -4.92 9.77 1.19
CA ALA A 37 -5.79 8.77 0.62
C ALA A 37 -5.69 8.85 -0.91
N ALA A 38 -4.98 7.89 -1.52
CA ALA A 38 -4.64 7.93 -2.93
C ALA A 38 -5.60 7.09 -3.78
N LYS A 39 -6.10 7.65 -4.88
CA LYS A 39 -6.90 6.92 -5.86
C LYS A 39 -6.00 6.18 -6.84
N CYS A 40 -5.69 4.91 -6.56
CA CYS A 40 -4.80 4.14 -7.42
C CYS A 40 -5.51 3.49 -8.62
N TRP A 41 -6.69 2.92 -8.43
CA TRP A 41 -7.39 2.14 -9.44
C TRP A 41 -8.58 2.89 -10.07
N PRO A 42 -8.81 2.83 -11.38
CA PRO A 42 -7.89 2.36 -12.45
C PRO A 42 -7.05 3.51 -13.04
N ALA A 43 -7.17 4.72 -12.47
CA ALA A 43 -6.66 5.95 -13.08
C ALA A 43 -5.13 5.93 -13.31
N PHE A 44 -4.35 5.43 -12.36
CA PHE A 44 -2.90 5.38 -12.52
C PHE A 44 -2.47 4.47 -13.67
N GLN A 45 -3.16 3.34 -13.86
CA GLN A 45 -2.88 2.40 -14.93
C GLN A 45 -3.26 2.96 -16.30
N THR A 46 -4.42 3.61 -16.38
CA THR A 46 -4.95 4.13 -17.65
C THR A 46 -4.31 5.45 -18.06
N GLU A 47 -4.12 6.38 -17.13
CA GLU A 47 -3.64 7.72 -17.43
C GLU A 47 -2.10 7.84 -17.36
N PHE A 48 -1.49 7.22 -16.35
CA PHE A 48 -0.06 7.38 -16.06
C PHE A 48 0.77 6.15 -16.38
N LYS A 49 0.13 5.02 -16.66
CA LYS A 49 0.80 3.81 -17.12
C LYS A 49 1.68 3.11 -16.07
N PHE A 50 1.46 3.31 -14.80
CA PHE A 50 2.11 2.61 -13.69
C PHE A 50 1.14 2.35 -12.53
N VAL A 51 1.56 1.55 -11.55
CA VAL A 51 0.87 1.37 -10.26
C VAL A 51 1.65 2.07 -9.15
N PRO A 52 1.00 2.88 -8.31
CA PRO A 52 1.70 3.71 -7.33
C PRO A 52 2.08 2.96 -6.04
N CYS A 53 1.84 1.66 -5.95
CA CYS A 53 1.98 0.88 -4.71
C CYS A 53 3.38 0.95 -4.11
N TYR A 54 4.44 0.87 -4.94
CA TYR A 54 5.81 0.99 -4.48
C TYR A 54 6.07 2.36 -3.81
N ILE A 55 5.64 3.43 -4.46
CA ILE A 55 5.81 4.80 -3.94
C ILE A 55 5.00 4.97 -2.64
N ASN A 56 3.75 4.52 -2.62
CA ASN A 56 2.91 4.56 -1.43
C ASN A 56 3.56 3.80 -0.26
N SER A 57 4.05 2.59 -0.52
CA SER A 57 4.81 1.78 0.45
C SER A 57 6.05 2.50 0.98
N ARG A 58 6.78 3.16 0.09
CA ARG A 58 7.98 3.92 0.43
C ARG A 58 7.66 5.13 1.30
N LEU A 59 6.65 5.94 0.92
CA LEU A 59 6.21 7.10 1.69
C LEU A 59 5.71 6.70 3.09
N THR A 60 4.92 5.63 3.17
CA THR A 60 4.51 5.06 4.46
C THR A 60 5.73 4.67 5.30
N GLY A 61 6.75 4.09 4.68
CA GLY A 61 8.04 3.79 5.34
C GLY A 61 8.83 5.02 5.81
N MET A 62 8.54 6.18 5.28
CA MET A 62 9.11 7.47 5.70
C MET A 62 8.26 8.18 6.78
N GLY A 63 7.17 7.57 7.22
CA GLY A 63 6.24 8.16 8.20
C GLY A 63 5.14 9.03 7.56
N ILE A 64 4.93 8.89 6.25
CA ILE A 64 3.85 9.54 5.50
C ILE A 64 2.89 8.45 5.02
N PRO A 65 1.87 8.07 5.80
CA PRO A 65 0.91 7.04 5.39
C PRO A 65 0.21 7.40 4.08
N VAL A 66 0.11 6.43 3.20
CA VAL A 66 -0.64 6.56 1.95
C VAL A 66 -1.58 5.37 1.82
N SER A 67 -2.85 5.57 2.14
CA SER A 67 -3.88 4.56 1.96
C SER A 67 -4.32 4.46 0.50
N CYS A 68 -4.67 3.26 0.09
CA CYS A 68 -5.14 2.92 -1.26
C CYS A 68 -6.63 3.22 -1.41
N GLU A 69 -7.09 3.31 -2.67
CA GLU A 69 -8.52 3.32 -3.04
C GLU A 69 -9.35 4.48 -2.44
N VAL A 70 -8.68 5.60 -2.09
CA VAL A 70 -9.30 6.74 -1.39
C VAL A 70 -9.92 6.32 -0.05
N ASP A 71 -9.37 5.32 0.61
CA ASP A 71 -9.83 4.90 1.92
C ASP A 71 -9.45 5.94 2.99
N ILE A 72 -10.39 6.86 3.23
CA ILE A 72 -10.21 7.95 4.19
C ILE A 72 -10.15 7.43 5.63
N TYR A 73 -10.92 6.40 5.94
CA TYR A 73 -10.90 5.81 7.29
C TYR A 73 -9.63 5.00 7.53
N GLY A 74 -9.19 4.26 6.53
CA GLY A 74 -7.92 3.55 6.57
C GLY A 74 -6.74 4.49 6.77
N VAL A 75 -6.67 5.58 5.99
CA VAL A 75 -5.58 6.55 6.17
C VAL A 75 -5.63 7.27 7.51
N LEU A 76 -6.82 7.52 8.05
CA LEU A 76 -6.97 8.08 9.39
C LEU A 76 -6.42 7.11 10.46
N SER A 77 -6.72 5.83 10.32
CA SER A 77 -6.22 4.78 11.21
C SER A 77 -4.68 4.69 11.13
N GLU A 78 -4.12 4.70 9.92
CA GLU A 78 -2.65 4.71 9.73
C GLU A 78 -2.02 5.99 10.31
N TYR A 79 -2.64 7.14 10.11
CA TYR A 79 -2.18 8.41 10.67
C TYR A 79 -2.13 8.38 12.20
N ILE A 80 -3.21 7.90 12.84
CA ILE A 80 -3.27 7.73 14.31
C ILE A 80 -2.18 6.74 14.75
N GLY A 81 -2.05 5.62 14.06
CA GLY A 81 -1.04 4.61 14.36
C GLY A 81 0.38 5.17 14.31
N VAL A 82 0.72 5.95 13.29
CA VAL A 82 2.04 6.61 13.18
C VAL A 82 2.24 7.63 14.30
N CYS A 83 1.23 8.47 14.60
CA CYS A 83 1.32 9.46 15.68
C CYS A 83 1.57 8.81 17.04
N VAL A 84 0.95 7.66 17.31
CA VAL A 84 1.07 6.97 18.60
C VAL A 84 2.36 6.16 18.71
N SER A 85 2.74 5.47 17.63
CA SER A 85 3.90 4.58 17.65
C SER A 85 5.23 5.27 17.33
N GLY A 86 5.19 6.41 16.63
CA GLY A 86 6.37 7.04 16.05
C GLY A 86 7.05 6.19 14.97
N ALA A 87 6.35 5.19 14.43
CA ALA A 87 6.88 4.22 13.48
C ALA A 87 5.88 3.96 12.33
N PRO A 88 6.34 3.46 11.18
CA PRO A 88 5.44 3.06 10.11
C PRO A 88 4.46 1.98 10.56
N VAL A 89 3.21 2.15 10.17
CA VAL A 89 2.14 1.16 10.34
C VAL A 89 1.63 0.72 8.97
N THR A 90 0.80 -0.29 8.91
CA THR A 90 0.13 -0.70 7.67
C THR A 90 -1.30 -1.09 7.95
N LEU A 91 -2.19 -0.69 7.05
CA LEU A 91 -3.56 -1.16 6.99
C LEU A 91 -3.60 -2.53 6.33
N LEU A 92 -4.43 -3.43 6.84
CA LEU A 92 -4.61 -4.76 6.27
C LEU A 92 -6.09 -5.06 6.09
N ASP A 93 -6.41 -5.66 4.95
CA ASP A 93 -7.67 -6.38 4.79
C ASP A 93 -7.66 -7.64 5.66
N ILE A 94 -8.78 -7.95 6.26
CA ILE A 94 -8.93 -9.12 7.11
C ILE A 94 -9.87 -10.14 6.46
N ASN A 95 -9.38 -11.36 6.28
CA ASN A 95 -10.20 -12.49 5.84
C ASN A 95 -10.27 -13.56 6.93
N ASN A 96 -11.46 -13.77 7.46
CA ASN A 96 -11.73 -14.77 8.49
C ASN A 96 -11.80 -16.21 7.94
N THR A 97 -11.84 -16.38 6.62
CA THR A 97 -11.91 -17.70 5.98
C THR A 97 -10.50 -18.19 5.68
N VAL A 98 -9.79 -18.63 6.72
CA VAL A 98 -8.46 -19.21 6.57
C VAL A 98 -8.58 -20.62 5.99
N PRO A 99 -8.00 -20.95 4.82
CA PRO A 99 -7.98 -22.30 4.30
C PRO A 99 -7.29 -23.26 5.28
N LYS A 100 -7.90 -24.44 5.48
CA LYS A 100 -7.35 -25.43 6.42
C LYS A 100 -5.91 -25.82 6.09
N SER A 101 -5.55 -25.89 4.81
CA SER A 101 -4.19 -26.18 4.36
C SER A 101 -3.17 -25.13 4.77
N ILE A 102 -3.56 -23.85 4.79
CA ILE A 102 -2.72 -22.74 5.27
C ILE A 102 -2.59 -22.81 6.79
N TYR A 103 -3.69 -23.03 7.50
CA TYR A 103 -3.66 -23.21 8.94
C TYR A 103 -2.76 -24.39 9.36
N ASP A 104 -2.94 -25.55 8.75
CA ASP A 104 -2.15 -26.76 9.07
C ASP A 104 -0.65 -26.53 8.83
N LYS A 105 -0.28 -25.83 7.78
CA LYS A 105 1.10 -25.53 7.44
C LYS A 105 1.73 -24.47 8.35
N SER A 106 0.97 -23.45 8.71
CA SER A 106 1.51 -22.20 9.29
C SER A 106 1.29 -22.07 10.79
N ILE A 107 0.21 -22.62 11.33
CA ILE A 107 -0.27 -22.41 12.69
C ILE A 107 -0.35 -23.71 13.49
N CYS A 108 -0.92 -24.76 12.93
CA CYS A 108 -1.18 -26.02 13.63
C CYS A 108 0.09 -26.59 14.27
N GLY A 109 0.02 -26.88 15.56
CA GLY A 109 1.16 -27.38 16.34
C GLY A 109 2.24 -26.34 16.69
N LYS A 110 2.09 -25.09 16.25
CA LYS A 110 3.04 -24.00 16.56
C LYS A 110 2.50 -23.03 17.63
N CYS A 111 1.19 -22.97 17.77
CA CYS A 111 0.54 -22.21 18.84
C CYS A 111 -0.80 -22.88 19.21
N SER A 112 -1.47 -22.37 20.25
CA SER A 112 -2.75 -22.91 20.77
C SER A 112 -3.97 -22.42 20.02
N ALA A 113 -3.83 -21.47 19.08
CA ALA A 113 -4.96 -20.91 18.35
C ALA A 113 -5.63 -21.95 17.46
N LYS A 114 -6.97 -22.02 17.50
CA LYS A 114 -7.77 -22.88 16.63
C LYS A 114 -7.97 -22.21 15.27
N LEU A 115 -8.33 -22.98 14.25
CA LEU A 115 -8.66 -22.45 12.93
C LEU A 115 -9.69 -21.31 12.99
N THR A 116 -10.70 -21.43 13.83
CA THR A 116 -11.77 -20.42 14.01
C THR A 116 -11.33 -19.17 14.77
N GLU A 117 -10.13 -19.18 15.33
CA GLU A 117 -9.52 -18.07 16.07
C GLU A 117 -8.41 -17.36 15.25
N THR A 118 -8.34 -17.68 13.97
CA THR A 118 -7.33 -17.16 13.06
C THR A 118 -7.95 -16.34 11.94
N PHE A 119 -7.17 -15.43 11.39
CA PHE A 119 -7.52 -14.68 10.19
C PHE A 119 -6.28 -14.52 9.30
N MET A 120 -6.50 -14.16 8.05
CA MET A 120 -5.46 -13.72 7.15
C MET A 120 -5.51 -12.19 7.04
N GLY A 121 -4.38 -11.54 7.30
CA GLY A 121 -4.21 -10.13 6.99
C GLY A 121 -3.41 -9.99 5.70
N PHE A 122 -3.87 -9.17 4.78
CA PHE A 122 -3.21 -8.91 3.50
C PHE A 122 -3.54 -7.52 2.97
N HIS A 123 -2.81 -7.08 1.98
CA HIS A 123 -3.12 -5.89 1.20
C HIS A 123 -2.66 -6.08 -0.25
N CYS A 124 -3.24 -5.35 -1.18
CA CYS A 124 -3.03 -5.56 -2.62
C CYS A 124 -1.72 -5.02 -3.19
N GLY A 125 -0.71 -4.73 -2.39
CA GLY A 125 0.62 -4.30 -2.86
C GLY A 125 1.05 -2.91 -2.38
N ASN A 126 0.39 -2.37 -1.36
CA ASN A 126 0.68 -1.05 -0.77
C ASN A 126 1.31 -1.13 0.62
N THR A 127 1.58 -2.31 1.13
CA THR A 127 2.16 -2.49 2.46
C THR A 127 3.57 -1.90 2.53
N CYS A 128 3.87 -1.19 3.61
CA CYS A 128 5.19 -0.62 3.84
C CYS A 128 6.29 -1.70 3.77
N SER A 129 7.29 -1.50 2.92
CA SER A 129 8.39 -2.45 2.70
C SER A 129 9.19 -2.74 3.97
N LYS A 130 9.27 -1.81 4.92
CA LYS A 130 9.92 -2.02 6.21
C LYS A 130 9.24 -3.07 7.08
N LEU A 131 7.93 -3.27 6.86
CA LEU A 131 7.12 -4.25 7.58
C LEU A 131 7.08 -5.61 6.87
N LEU A 132 7.68 -5.73 5.70
CA LEU A 132 7.75 -6.97 4.96
C LEU A 132 9.03 -7.73 5.26
N LYS A 133 8.92 -9.05 5.33
CA LYS A 133 10.02 -9.98 5.20
C LYS A 133 10.24 -10.23 3.71
N ASP A 134 11.47 -10.11 3.26
CA ASP A 134 11.84 -10.33 1.84
C ASP A 134 11.00 -9.46 0.86
N PRO A 135 10.96 -8.13 1.03
CA PRO A 135 10.21 -7.24 0.15
C PRO A 135 10.80 -7.29 -1.26
N HIS A 136 9.93 -7.39 -2.25
CA HIS A 136 10.31 -7.33 -3.66
C HIS A 136 9.25 -6.62 -4.48
N MET A 137 9.65 -6.11 -5.64
CA MET A 137 8.73 -5.47 -6.56
C MET A 137 8.12 -6.51 -7.49
N GLY A 138 6.80 -6.55 -7.51
CA GLY A 138 6.02 -7.41 -8.38
C GLY A 138 5.08 -6.64 -9.29
N TYR A 139 4.07 -7.33 -9.80
CA TYR A 139 3.01 -6.75 -10.59
C TYR A 139 1.69 -7.49 -10.37
N GLN A 140 0.59 -6.76 -10.49
CA GLN A 140 -0.75 -7.32 -10.39
C GLN A 140 -1.21 -7.86 -11.74
N LEU A 141 -1.42 -9.17 -11.85
CA LEU A 141 -1.94 -9.79 -13.09
C LEU A 141 -3.34 -9.27 -13.46
N ILE A 142 -4.15 -8.95 -12.46
CA ILE A 142 -5.50 -8.40 -12.67
C ILE A 142 -5.47 -7.03 -13.34
N MET A 143 -4.36 -6.31 -13.23
CA MET A 143 -4.14 -5.02 -13.86
C MET A 143 -3.51 -5.14 -15.25
N LYS A 144 -3.50 -6.35 -15.81
CA LYS A 144 -2.96 -6.58 -17.16
C LYS A 144 -3.66 -5.67 -18.15
N ARG A 145 -2.88 -4.96 -18.94
CA ARG A 145 -3.42 -4.04 -19.94
C ARG A 145 -4.16 -4.76 -21.04
N ASP A 146 -5.38 -4.31 -21.28
CA ASP A 146 -6.07 -4.54 -22.54
C ASP A 146 -5.58 -3.60 -23.67
N LEU A 147 -4.77 -2.59 -23.31
CA LEU A 147 -4.35 -1.53 -24.23
C LEU A 147 -3.19 -1.94 -25.17
N GLU A 148 -2.42 -2.94 -24.82
CA GLU A 148 -1.27 -3.42 -25.60
C GLU A 148 -1.22 -4.95 -25.59
N PRO A 149 -2.20 -5.60 -26.24
CA PRO A 149 -2.31 -7.07 -26.21
C PRO A 149 -1.13 -7.76 -26.90
N GLU A 150 -0.37 -7.03 -27.71
CA GLU A 150 0.77 -7.55 -28.49
C GLU A 150 2.08 -7.60 -27.71
N LEU A 151 2.17 -6.92 -26.55
CA LEU A 151 3.37 -6.97 -25.72
C LEU A 151 3.39 -8.25 -24.87
N PRO A 152 4.49 -9.01 -24.90
CA PRO A 152 4.59 -10.29 -24.20
C PRO A 152 4.51 -10.15 -22.68
N GLU A 153 4.86 -8.99 -22.12
CA GLU A 153 4.77 -8.70 -20.68
C GLU A 153 4.11 -7.35 -20.42
N PRO A 154 3.20 -7.28 -19.44
CA PRO A 154 2.54 -6.03 -19.07
C PRO A 154 3.45 -5.16 -18.17
N ASP A 155 4.27 -4.32 -18.77
CA ASP A 155 5.19 -3.43 -18.07
C ASP A 155 4.50 -2.48 -17.07
N ILE A 156 3.30 -2.11 -17.41
CA ILE A 156 2.54 -1.09 -16.71
C ILE A 156 2.04 -1.49 -15.33
N THR A 157 1.97 -2.78 -15.06
CA THR A 157 1.44 -3.28 -13.81
C THR A 157 2.53 -3.55 -12.77
N ARG A 158 3.77 -3.27 -13.13
CA ARG A 158 4.89 -3.27 -12.19
C ARG A 158 4.75 -2.10 -11.20
N GLY A 159 5.30 -2.29 -10.02
CA GLY A 159 5.29 -1.29 -8.96
C GLY A 159 4.50 -1.70 -7.72
N THR A 160 3.95 -2.93 -7.66
CA THR A 160 3.43 -3.50 -6.42
C THR A 160 4.58 -3.87 -5.49
N MET A 161 4.38 -3.65 -4.20
CA MET A 161 5.32 -4.11 -3.18
C MET A 161 4.79 -5.41 -2.58
N GLU A 162 5.54 -6.49 -2.76
CA GLU A 162 5.13 -7.83 -2.34
C GLU A 162 6.07 -8.37 -1.25
N GLY A 163 5.53 -9.25 -0.41
CA GLY A 163 6.28 -9.92 0.64
C GLY A 163 5.38 -10.39 1.78
N ASN A 164 5.94 -11.18 2.67
CA ASN A 164 5.24 -11.60 3.88
C ASN A 164 5.38 -10.54 4.96
N ILE A 165 4.27 -10.17 5.60
CA ILE A 165 4.28 -9.23 6.71
C ILE A 165 5.02 -9.86 7.90
N LYS A 166 5.93 -9.11 8.51
CA LYS A 166 6.64 -9.55 9.71
C LYS A 166 5.66 -9.70 10.87
N PRO A 167 5.89 -10.68 11.76
CA PRO A 167 5.16 -10.69 13.02
C PRO A 167 5.36 -9.38 13.78
N GLY A 168 4.29 -8.89 14.37
CA GLY A 168 4.28 -7.64 15.13
C GLY A 168 2.98 -7.52 15.91
N ASP A 169 2.82 -6.40 16.56
CA ASP A 169 1.60 -6.08 17.31
C ASP A 169 0.48 -5.68 16.35
N ILE A 170 -0.72 -6.14 16.62
CA ILE A 170 -1.93 -5.78 15.89
C ILE A 170 -2.80 -4.97 16.83
N THR A 171 -3.21 -3.80 16.36
CA THR A 171 -4.12 -2.93 17.10
C THR A 171 -5.40 -2.75 16.29
N PHE A 172 -6.53 -2.85 16.96
CA PHE A 172 -7.84 -2.56 16.40
C PHE A 172 -8.30 -1.19 16.91
N PHE A 173 -8.86 -0.38 16.02
CA PHE A 173 -9.43 0.93 16.34
C PHE A 173 -10.92 0.96 16.07
#